data_18412cd0267281f8ba7fc1104cc4fe86
#
_entry.id   18412cd0267281f8ba7fc1104cc4fe86
#
_cell.length_a   1.000
_cell.length_b   1.000
_cell.length_c   1.000
_cell.angle_alpha   90.00
_cell.angle_beta   90.00
_cell.angle_gamma   90.00
#
_symmetry.space_group_name_H-M   'P 1'
#
loop_
_entity.id
_entity.type
_entity.pdbx_description
1 polymer ?
#
loop_
_entity_poly.entity_id
_entity_poly.type
_entity_poly.pdbx_seq_one_letter_code
_entity_poly.pdbx_strand_id
1 'polypeptide(L)'
;MKKLGIIGCIAAGLLLGSCTALEKQQKVGAAVEVNGQYLYRSTLDSLTVGLSSEDSLRMVQQYISQWTKDVLEYDKAKARTKSDLEKLVEEYRRALYVQAYEQQLIERHMPKAVPDSVVMQVYEQMPNRFLLDESIVKGILVVVPKDARDIAKLRGWMAKEKLDEIEKYAYQNASGYELFADKWLTTTDLLAHIPAERAEMENQLKAKNQIEVTDSLKTYVLQVTEKHLRGEQMPMEYARPEIEKIVLYERQVDFLNKEREKLYNEAIQDQKIKFYE
;
A
#
# COMPACT_ATOMS: atom_id res chain seq x y z
N MET A 1 -25.13 79.60 -18.24
CA MET A 1 -26.42 79.02 -17.83
C MET A 1 -26.29 77.51 -17.95
N LYS A 2 -26.13 76.87 -16.81
CA LYS A 2 -26.78 75.73 -16.25
C LYS A 2 -27.11 74.56 -17.21
N LYS A 3 -26.47 73.37 -17.03
CA LYS A 3 -27.14 72.18 -16.52
C LYS A 3 -26.11 71.14 -16.09
N LEU A 4 -25.97 71.02 -14.78
CA LEU A 4 -25.47 69.88 -14.08
C LEU A 4 -26.53 68.76 -14.15
N GLY A 5 -26.18 67.58 -14.52
CA GLY A 5 -27.04 66.41 -14.57
C GLY A 5 -26.31 65.18 -14.08
N ILE A 6 -26.44 64.90 -12.81
CA ILE A 6 -26.69 63.66 -12.09
C ILE A 6 -26.37 62.37 -12.87
N ILE A 7 -25.20 61.77 -12.67
CA ILE A 7 -24.92 60.35 -12.83
C ILE A 7 -24.07 59.91 -11.62
N GLY A 8 -24.74 59.46 -10.62
CA GLY A 8 -24.08 58.88 -9.46
C GLY A 8 -25.17 58.26 -8.62
N CYS A 9 -25.32 56.88 -8.72
CA CYS A 9 -25.99 55.99 -7.75
C CYS A 9 -26.62 54.77 -8.46
N ILE A 10 -25.87 53.98 -9.21
CA ILE A 10 -26.32 52.59 -9.62
C ILE A 10 -25.16 51.60 -9.55
N ALA A 11 -24.26 51.67 -8.59
CA ALA A 11 -23.20 50.67 -8.44
C ALA A 11 -23.18 49.93 -7.07
N ALA A 12 -24.16 50.19 -6.22
CA ALA A 12 -24.17 49.59 -4.86
C ALA A 12 -25.18 48.42 -4.66
N GLY A 13 -25.93 48.07 -5.73
CA GLY A 13 -27.02 47.05 -5.59
C GLY A 13 -26.68 45.66 -6.02
N LEU A 14 -25.52 45.37 -6.61
CA LEU A 14 -25.19 44.02 -7.18
C LEU A 14 -24.35 43.12 -6.32
N LEU A 15 -23.86 43.57 -5.14
CA LEU A 15 -23.02 42.73 -4.25
C LEU A 15 -23.81 41.98 -3.19
N LEU A 16 -25.07 42.27 -2.97
CA LEU A 16 -25.88 41.58 -1.93
C LEU A 16 -26.65 40.34 -2.46
N GLY A 17 -26.76 40.19 -3.79
CA GLY A 17 -27.46 39.03 -4.40
C GLY A 17 -26.59 37.77 -4.52
N SER A 18 -25.27 37.89 -4.44
CA SER A 18 -24.36 36.75 -4.66
C SER A 18 -24.28 35.82 -3.42
N CYS A 19 -24.35 36.36 -2.21
CA CYS A 19 -24.30 35.56 -0.98
C CYS A 19 -25.55 34.70 -0.79
N THR A 20 -26.73 35.24 -1.12
CA THR A 20 -28.01 34.51 -0.94
C THR A 20 -28.20 33.38 -1.96
N ALA A 21 -27.61 33.49 -3.15
CA ALA A 21 -27.66 32.43 -4.15
C ALA A 21 -26.75 31.23 -3.81
N LEU A 22 -25.54 31.50 -3.29
CA LEU A 22 -24.62 30.46 -2.82
C LEU A 22 -25.19 29.70 -1.61
N GLU A 23 -25.78 30.42 -0.67
CA GLU A 23 -26.40 29.85 0.53
C GLU A 23 -27.63 28.97 0.20
N LYS A 24 -28.42 29.37 -0.79
CA LYS A 24 -29.51 28.54 -1.32
C LYS A 24 -29.03 27.29 -2.00
N GLN A 25 -27.93 27.34 -2.72
CA GLN A 25 -27.36 26.18 -3.44
C GLN A 25 -26.77 25.14 -2.45
N GLN A 26 -26.19 25.57 -1.35
CA GLN A 26 -25.67 24.68 -0.30
C GLN A 26 -26.77 23.94 0.47
N LYS A 27 -27.99 24.51 0.56
CA LYS A 27 -29.13 23.87 1.25
C LYS A 27 -29.84 22.80 0.44
N VAL A 28 -29.59 22.72 -0.86
CA VAL A 28 -30.24 21.72 -1.74
C VAL A 28 -29.67 20.34 -1.42
N GLY A 29 -30.57 19.42 -1.00
CA GLY A 29 -30.21 18.03 -0.67
C GLY A 29 -29.62 17.85 0.74
N ALA A 30 -29.53 18.90 1.55
CA ALA A 30 -29.10 18.77 2.93
C ALA A 30 -30.17 18.02 3.76
N ALA A 31 -29.70 17.11 4.62
CA ALA A 31 -30.55 16.41 5.59
C ALA A 31 -30.47 17.07 6.98
N VAL A 32 -29.30 17.59 7.36
CA VAL A 32 -29.08 18.25 8.63
C VAL A 32 -28.15 19.46 8.43
N GLU A 33 -28.38 20.54 9.18
CA GLU A 33 -27.50 21.69 9.25
C GLU A 33 -27.10 21.93 10.72
N VAL A 34 -25.78 22.13 10.98
CA VAL A 34 -25.24 22.49 12.28
C VAL A 34 -24.20 23.58 12.06
N ASN A 35 -24.43 24.78 12.63
CA ASN A 35 -23.52 25.93 12.55
C ASN A 35 -23.04 26.27 11.13
N GLY A 36 -23.93 26.14 10.11
CA GLY A 36 -23.60 26.40 8.71
C GLY A 36 -22.86 25.24 8.00
N GLN A 37 -22.63 24.13 8.67
CA GLN A 37 -22.16 22.90 8.04
C GLN A 37 -23.35 22.00 7.68
N TYR A 38 -23.28 21.35 6.53
CA TYR A 38 -24.40 20.58 5.97
C TYR A 38 -24.03 19.10 5.83
N LEU A 39 -24.87 18.23 6.38
CA LEU A 39 -24.86 16.81 6.09
C LEU A 39 -25.87 16.54 4.97
N TYR A 40 -25.40 15.97 3.86
CA TYR A 40 -26.25 15.72 2.70
C TYR A 40 -26.91 14.35 2.72
N ARG A 41 -28.12 14.27 2.12
CA ARG A 41 -28.87 13.01 1.99
C ARG A 41 -28.07 11.95 1.22
N SER A 42 -27.33 12.34 0.18
CA SER A 42 -26.48 11.42 -0.58
C SER A 42 -25.46 10.67 0.28
N THR A 43 -24.95 11.31 1.33
CA THR A 43 -24.06 10.64 2.28
C THR A 43 -24.81 9.59 3.10
N LEU A 44 -26.02 9.91 3.56
CA LEU A 44 -26.86 8.99 4.33
C LEU A 44 -27.36 7.81 3.46
N ASP A 45 -27.72 8.08 2.22
CA ASP A 45 -28.16 7.07 1.28
C ASP A 45 -27.05 6.06 0.98
N SER A 46 -25.79 6.53 0.85
CA SER A 46 -24.66 5.65 0.61
C SER A 46 -24.35 4.68 1.78
N LEU A 47 -24.69 5.08 3.01
CA LEU A 47 -24.48 4.25 4.21
C LEU A 47 -25.52 3.14 4.37
N THR A 48 -26.67 3.26 3.68
CA THR A 48 -27.82 2.35 3.87
C THR A 48 -28.01 1.35 2.74
N VAL A 49 -27.09 1.34 1.77
CA VAL A 49 -27.15 0.42 0.62
C VAL A 49 -27.11 -1.04 1.12
N GLY A 50 -28.14 -1.81 0.75
CA GLY A 50 -28.24 -3.24 1.10
C GLY A 50 -28.74 -3.55 2.51
N LEU A 51 -29.13 -2.54 3.29
CA LEU A 51 -29.71 -2.72 4.62
C LEU A 51 -31.24 -2.87 4.60
N SER A 52 -31.81 -3.49 5.63
CA SER A 52 -33.26 -3.47 5.87
C SER A 52 -33.73 -2.04 6.20
N SER A 53 -35.01 -1.77 6.06
CA SER A 53 -35.58 -0.45 6.38
C SER A 53 -35.36 -0.05 7.85
N GLU A 54 -35.46 -1.02 8.77
CA GLU A 54 -35.22 -0.79 10.20
C GLU A 54 -33.76 -0.51 10.52
N ASP A 55 -32.84 -1.30 9.95
CA ASP A 55 -31.40 -1.10 10.11
C ASP A 55 -30.94 0.21 9.48
N SER A 56 -31.49 0.57 8.32
CA SER A 56 -31.22 1.84 7.64
C SER A 56 -31.61 3.03 8.51
N LEU A 57 -32.81 3.00 9.11
CA LEU A 57 -33.29 4.07 9.98
C LEU A 57 -32.37 4.22 11.22
N ARG A 58 -32.02 3.13 11.85
CA ARG A 58 -31.12 3.10 13.01
C ARG A 58 -29.72 3.64 12.67
N MET A 59 -29.16 3.20 11.54
CA MET A 59 -27.85 3.63 11.04
C MET A 59 -27.86 5.14 10.77
N VAL A 60 -28.87 5.65 10.07
CA VAL A 60 -29.02 7.09 9.77
C VAL A 60 -29.13 7.92 11.04
N GLN A 61 -29.95 7.52 12.00
CA GLN A 61 -30.09 8.24 13.28
C GLN A 61 -28.78 8.27 14.05
N GLN A 62 -28.09 7.15 14.13
CA GLN A 62 -26.80 7.05 14.82
C GLN A 62 -25.75 7.92 14.12
N TYR A 63 -25.66 7.87 12.80
CA TYR A 63 -24.72 8.68 12.03
C TYR A 63 -24.98 10.19 12.19
N ILE A 64 -26.26 10.63 12.05
CA ILE A 64 -26.62 12.03 12.27
C ILE A 64 -26.24 12.50 13.68
N SER A 65 -26.53 11.67 14.70
CA SER A 65 -26.18 12.01 16.08
C SER A 65 -24.67 12.16 16.27
N GLN A 66 -23.88 11.23 15.71
CA GLN A 66 -22.42 11.28 15.81
C GLN A 66 -21.87 12.49 15.05
N TRP A 67 -22.26 12.66 13.78
CA TRP A 67 -21.84 13.79 12.95
C TRP A 67 -22.14 15.15 13.61
N THR A 68 -23.33 15.30 14.22
CA THR A 68 -23.70 16.52 14.94
C THR A 68 -22.76 16.80 16.11
N LYS A 69 -22.44 15.77 16.89
CA LYS A 69 -21.49 15.90 18.01
C LYS A 69 -20.08 16.29 17.53
N ASP A 70 -19.62 15.66 16.47
CA ASP A 70 -18.30 15.92 15.88
C ASP A 70 -18.20 17.37 15.38
N VAL A 71 -19.23 17.89 14.71
CA VAL A 71 -19.29 19.30 14.27
C VAL A 71 -19.23 20.25 15.44
N LEU A 72 -20.06 20.02 16.46
CA LEU A 72 -20.11 20.89 17.66
C LEU A 72 -18.80 20.86 18.44
N GLU A 73 -18.17 19.68 18.56
CA GLU A 73 -16.87 19.52 19.22
C GLU A 73 -15.76 20.21 18.43
N TYR A 74 -15.74 20.04 17.10
CA TYR A 74 -14.80 20.73 16.22
C TYR A 74 -14.89 22.26 16.35
N ASP A 75 -16.10 22.83 16.30
CA ASP A 75 -16.31 24.26 16.42
C ASP A 75 -15.81 24.79 17.76
N LYS A 76 -16.11 24.05 18.85
CA LYS A 76 -15.64 24.38 20.18
C LYS A 76 -14.13 24.28 20.31
N ALA A 77 -13.52 23.23 19.73
CA ALA A 77 -12.08 23.05 19.72
C ALA A 77 -11.40 24.17 18.93
N LYS A 78 -11.89 24.48 17.73
CA LYS A 78 -11.38 25.54 16.85
C LYS A 78 -11.40 26.91 17.55
N ALA A 79 -12.48 27.25 18.27
CA ALA A 79 -12.60 28.50 19.00
C ALA A 79 -11.60 28.62 20.17
N ARG A 80 -11.08 27.51 20.69
CA ARG A 80 -10.18 27.47 21.85
C ARG A 80 -8.71 27.22 21.48
N THR A 81 -8.45 26.76 20.26
CA THR A 81 -7.09 26.38 19.79
C THR A 81 -6.40 27.63 19.22
N LYS A 82 -5.12 27.81 19.55
CA LYS A 82 -4.30 28.93 19.10
C LYS A 82 -3.93 28.82 17.63
N SER A 83 -3.51 29.93 17.02
CA SER A 83 -3.28 30.17 15.60
C SER A 83 -2.27 29.23 14.88
N ASP A 84 -1.41 28.55 15.64
CA ASP A 84 -0.37 27.68 15.03
C ASP A 84 -0.95 26.46 14.30
N LEU A 85 -2.17 26.03 14.69
CA LEU A 85 -2.83 24.89 14.04
C LEU A 85 -3.32 25.24 12.63
N GLU A 86 -3.80 26.45 12.39
CA GLU A 86 -4.25 26.89 11.05
C GLU A 86 -3.08 26.88 10.05
N LYS A 87 -1.88 27.29 10.50
CA LYS A 87 -0.67 27.21 9.69
C LYS A 87 -0.33 25.75 9.34
N LEU A 88 -0.37 24.86 10.31
CA LEU A 88 -0.13 23.42 10.11
C LEU A 88 -1.15 22.80 9.15
N VAL A 89 -2.43 23.15 9.30
CA VAL A 89 -3.49 22.69 8.40
C VAL A 89 -3.24 23.15 6.96
N GLU A 90 -2.81 24.41 6.78
CA GLU A 90 -2.52 24.93 5.45
C GLU A 90 -1.27 24.28 4.83
N GLU A 91 -0.23 24.05 5.61
CA GLU A 91 0.97 23.31 5.18
C GLU A 91 0.60 21.88 4.76
N TYR A 92 -0.22 21.20 5.55
CA TYR A 92 -0.69 19.84 5.25
C TYR A 92 -1.57 19.80 4.00
N ARG A 93 -2.49 20.76 3.85
CA ARG A 93 -3.31 20.91 2.63
C ARG A 93 -2.43 21.04 1.39
N ARG A 94 -1.43 21.94 1.44
CA ARG A 94 -0.48 22.13 0.34
C ARG A 94 0.28 20.84 0.01
N ALA A 95 0.76 20.12 1.02
CA ALA A 95 1.46 18.86 0.84
C ALA A 95 0.58 17.80 0.13
N LEU A 96 -0.70 17.70 0.51
CA LEU A 96 -1.65 16.78 -0.13
C LEU A 96 -1.89 17.11 -1.61
N TYR A 97 -2.07 18.39 -1.95
CA TYR A 97 -2.23 18.80 -3.35
C TYR A 97 -0.96 18.51 -4.16
N VAL A 98 0.22 18.81 -3.62
CA VAL A 98 1.50 18.52 -4.29
C VAL A 98 1.65 17.02 -4.49
N GLN A 99 1.40 16.20 -3.47
CA GLN A 99 1.47 14.74 -3.57
C GLN A 99 0.51 14.20 -4.63
N ALA A 100 -0.75 14.65 -4.64
CA ALA A 100 -1.73 14.22 -5.63
C ALA A 100 -1.32 14.60 -7.06
N TYR A 101 -0.77 15.80 -7.26
CA TYR A 101 -0.26 16.24 -8.53
C TYR A 101 0.93 15.42 -9.00
N GLU A 102 1.92 15.20 -8.13
CA GLU A 102 3.10 14.38 -8.43
C GLU A 102 2.74 12.93 -8.77
N GLN A 103 1.78 12.36 -8.04
CA GLN A 103 1.25 11.03 -8.35
C GLN A 103 0.65 10.97 -9.77
N GLN A 104 -0.14 11.97 -10.16
CA GLN A 104 -0.70 12.05 -11.52
C GLN A 104 0.38 12.19 -12.58
N LEU A 105 1.45 12.96 -12.32
CA LEU A 105 2.58 13.09 -13.25
C LEU A 105 3.29 11.75 -13.44
N ILE A 106 3.56 11.03 -12.36
CA ILE A 106 4.18 9.70 -12.38
C ILE A 106 3.31 8.72 -13.18
N GLU A 107 2.02 8.65 -12.90
CA GLU A 107 1.10 7.73 -13.58
C GLU A 107 1.01 7.97 -15.10
N ARG A 108 1.12 9.23 -15.53
CA ARG A 108 1.01 9.62 -16.94
C ARG A 108 2.31 9.47 -17.72
N HIS A 109 3.45 9.72 -17.09
CA HIS A 109 4.71 9.92 -17.80
C HIS A 109 5.78 8.88 -17.47
N MET A 110 5.65 8.14 -16.38
CA MET A 110 6.66 7.16 -15.98
C MET A 110 6.39 5.77 -16.56
N PRO A 111 7.44 5.11 -17.09
CA PRO A 111 7.32 3.69 -17.47
C PRO A 111 7.10 2.83 -16.24
N LYS A 112 6.18 1.85 -16.37
CA LYS A 112 5.85 0.92 -15.29
C LYS A 112 6.80 -0.28 -15.20
N ALA A 113 7.60 -0.51 -16.23
CA ALA A 113 8.50 -1.65 -16.32
C ALA A 113 9.95 -1.20 -16.44
N VAL A 114 10.85 -2.01 -15.91
CA VAL A 114 12.30 -1.87 -16.04
C VAL A 114 12.79 -2.88 -17.06
N PRO A 115 13.54 -2.47 -18.11
CA PRO A 115 14.12 -3.41 -19.09
C PRO A 115 15.11 -4.38 -18.41
N ASP A 116 15.16 -5.61 -18.89
CA ASP A 116 16.06 -6.67 -18.38
C ASP A 116 17.53 -6.25 -18.38
N SER A 117 17.96 -5.51 -19.42
CA SER A 117 19.32 -4.99 -19.51
C SER A 117 19.68 -4.05 -18.34
N VAL A 118 18.71 -3.25 -17.88
CA VAL A 118 18.90 -2.34 -16.73
C VAL A 118 18.94 -3.13 -15.42
N VAL A 119 18.06 -4.13 -15.28
CA VAL A 119 18.06 -5.03 -14.11
C VAL A 119 19.40 -5.73 -13.99
N MET A 120 19.91 -6.30 -15.10
CA MET A 120 21.22 -6.98 -15.14
C MET A 120 22.36 -6.02 -14.78
N GLN A 121 22.35 -4.83 -15.36
CA GLN A 121 23.38 -3.82 -15.08
C GLN A 121 23.43 -3.45 -13.60
N VAL A 122 22.29 -3.19 -12.97
CA VAL A 122 22.23 -2.84 -11.53
C VAL A 122 22.70 -4.00 -10.65
N TYR A 123 22.27 -5.22 -10.99
CA TYR A 123 22.67 -6.42 -10.27
C TYR A 123 24.20 -6.64 -10.29
N GLU A 124 24.82 -6.46 -11.46
CA GLU A 124 26.27 -6.61 -11.63
C GLU A 124 27.08 -5.47 -10.97
N GLN A 125 26.55 -4.25 -10.99
CA GLN A 125 27.24 -3.08 -10.41
C GLN A 125 27.19 -3.03 -8.89
N MET A 126 26.22 -3.70 -8.26
CA MET A 126 26.00 -3.65 -6.81
C MET A 126 25.98 -5.04 -6.15
N PRO A 127 26.99 -5.91 -6.35
CA PRO A 127 26.94 -7.28 -5.87
C PRO A 127 26.77 -7.41 -4.36
N ASN A 128 27.36 -6.50 -3.59
CA ASN A 128 27.28 -6.50 -2.13
C ASN A 128 25.89 -6.06 -1.59
N ARG A 129 25.04 -5.49 -2.42
CA ARG A 129 23.69 -5.07 -2.02
C ARG A 129 22.69 -6.22 -2.06
N PHE A 130 22.94 -7.18 -2.95
CA PHE A 130 22.05 -8.31 -3.17
C PHE A 130 22.61 -9.59 -2.55
N LEU A 131 22.96 -9.50 -1.25
CA LEU A 131 23.33 -10.65 -0.43
C LEU A 131 22.13 -11.09 0.39
N LEU A 132 21.98 -12.40 0.53
CA LEU A 132 20.91 -12.99 1.33
C LEU A 132 21.12 -12.76 2.82
N ASP A 133 20.16 -12.19 3.50
CA ASP A 133 20.11 -12.05 4.95
C ASP A 133 19.60 -13.31 5.67
N GLU A 134 18.91 -14.19 4.94
CA GLU A 134 18.53 -15.56 5.34
C GLU A 134 18.60 -16.51 4.15
N SER A 135 18.67 -17.82 4.40
CA SER A 135 18.68 -18.82 3.32
C SER A 135 17.33 -18.87 2.62
N ILE A 136 17.36 -19.12 1.31
CA ILE A 136 16.17 -19.32 0.48
C ILE A 136 16.23 -20.67 -0.20
N VAL A 137 15.08 -21.29 -0.37
CA VAL A 137 14.97 -22.63 -0.95
C VAL A 137 13.80 -22.76 -1.92
N LYS A 138 13.94 -23.63 -2.90
CA LYS A 138 12.84 -24.23 -3.66
C LYS A 138 12.71 -25.70 -3.25
N GLY A 139 11.52 -26.28 -3.34
CA GLY A 139 11.36 -27.66 -2.95
C GLY A 139 9.93 -28.11 -2.75
N ILE A 140 9.81 -29.15 -1.92
CA ILE A 140 8.56 -29.81 -1.60
C ILE A 140 8.48 -30.02 -0.09
N LEU A 141 7.38 -29.63 0.51
CA LEU A 141 7.06 -29.93 1.92
C LEU A 141 5.86 -30.87 2.00
N VAL A 142 6.02 -31.97 2.72
CA VAL A 142 4.93 -32.90 3.04
C VAL A 142 4.82 -33.01 4.55
N VAL A 143 3.63 -32.82 5.06
CA VAL A 143 3.33 -32.92 6.50
C VAL A 143 2.41 -34.11 6.72
N VAL A 144 2.85 -35.08 7.48
CA VAL A 144 2.11 -36.32 7.77
C VAL A 144 1.89 -36.52 9.25
N PRO A 145 0.87 -37.29 9.69
CA PRO A 145 0.79 -37.77 11.06
C PRO A 145 2.08 -38.52 11.47
N LYS A 146 2.48 -38.45 12.72
CA LYS A 146 3.72 -39.06 13.22
C LYS A 146 3.77 -40.57 12.99
N ASP A 147 2.60 -41.23 13.00
CA ASP A 147 2.42 -42.66 12.78
C ASP A 147 2.01 -43.01 11.33
N ALA A 148 2.23 -42.10 10.40
CA ALA A 148 1.89 -42.28 8.99
C ALA A 148 2.56 -43.54 8.40
N ARG A 149 1.77 -44.33 7.68
CA ARG A 149 2.27 -45.55 7.02
C ARG A 149 3.19 -45.19 5.86
N ASP A 150 4.13 -46.07 5.59
CA ASP A 150 5.03 -45.95 4.39
C ASP A 150 5.84 -44.65 4.29
N ILE A 151 6.09 -43.94 5.39
CA ILE A 151 6.89 -42.71 5.41
C ILE A 151 8.31 -42.92 4.85
N ALA A 152 8.86 -44.14 4.98
CA ALA A 152 10.14 -44.51 4.41
C ALA A 152 10.10 -44.49 2.85
N LYS A 153 8.96 -44.87 2.25
CA LYS A 153 8.76 -44.73 0.81
C LYS A 153 8.67 -43.26 0.39
N LEU A 154 7.93 -42.45 1.17
CA LEU A 154 7.84 -41.01 0.92
C LEU A 154 9.24 -40.36 0.88
N ARG A 155 10.09 -40.62 1.90
CA ARG A 155 11.47 -40.13 1.91
C ARG A 155 12.26 -40.50 0.64
N GLY A 156 12.10 -41.77 0.19
CA GLY A 156 12.75 -42.25 -1.01
C GLY A 156 12.22 -41.62 -2.30
N TRP A 157 10.94 -41.32 -2.38
CA TRP A 157 10.33 -40.61 -3.51
C TRP A 157 10.73 -39.14 -3.52
N MET A 158 10.73 -38.48 -2.37
CA MET A 158 11.15 -37.10 -2.24
C MET A 158 12.63 -36.91 -2.63
N ALA A 159 13.53 -37.78 -2.15
CA ALA A 159 14.95 -37.75 -2.52
C ALA A 159 15.21 -37.96 -4.03
N LYS A 160 14.26 -38.59 -4.76
CA LYS A 160 14.32 -38.85 -6.20
C LYS A 160 13.39 -37.94 -7.00
N GLU A 161 12.75 -36.96 -6.34
CA GLU A 161 11.83 -35.99 -6.94
C GLU A 161 10.71 -36.64 -7.77
N LYS A 162 10.19 -37.79 -7.30
CA LYS A 162 9.10 -38.52 -7.95
C LYS A 162 7.74 -37.88 -7.62
N LEU A 163 7.42 -36.78 -8.31
CA LEU A 163 6.27 -35.94 -8.02
C LEU A 163 4.94 -36.69 -8.00
N ASP A 164 4.69 -37.56 -9.01
CA ASP A 164 3.45 -38.32 -9.12
C ASP A 164 3.21 -39.23 -7.89
N GLU A 165 4.27 -39.91 -7.41
CA GLU A 165 4.20 -40.77 -6.24
C GLU A 165 4.05 -39.96 -4.93
N ILE A 166 4.72 -38.80 -4.84
CA ILE A 166 4.61 -37.89 -3.70
C ILE A 166 3.20 -37.35 -3.59
N GLU A 167 2.64 -36.83 -4.69
CA GLU A 167 1.27 -36.28 -4.72
C GLU A 167 0.23 -37.35 -4.37
N LYS A 168 0.33 -38.53 -4.98
CA LYS A 168 -0.56 -39.65 -4.68
C LYS A 168 -0.51 -40.07 -3.21
N TYR A 169 0.68 -40.12 -2.64
CA TYR A 169 0.86 -40.41 -1.23
C TYR A 169 0.31 -39.29 -0.34
N ALA A 170 0.63 -38.05 -0.68
CA ALA A 170 0.19 -36.88 0.06
C ALA A 170 -1.35 -36.77 0.10
N TYR A 171 -2.02 -37.01 -1.03
CA TYR A 171 -3.47 -37.01 -1.10
C TYR A 171 -4.13 -38.01 -0.13
N GLN A 172 -3.48 -39.15 0.11
CA GLN A 172 -4.03 -40.21 0.95
C GLN A 172 -3.64 -40.11 2.42
N ASN A 173 -2.46 -39.56 2.74
CA ASN A 173 -1.84 -39.70 4.05
C ASN A 173 -1.37 -38.36 4.66
N ALA A 174 -1.24 -37.27 3.87
CA ALA A 174 -0.71 -36.03 4.40
C ALA A 174 -1.81 -35.14 4.98
N SER A 175 -1.45 -34.40 6.02
CA SER A 175 -2.24 -33.29 6.55
C SER A 175 -1.85 -31.94 5.92
N GLY A 176 -0.75 -31.89 5.15
CA GLY A 176 -0.28 -30.75 4.38
C GLY A 176 0.66 -31.19 3.26
N TYR A 177 0.55 -30.54 2.13
CA TYR A 177 1.42 -30.72 0.96
C TYR A 177 1.60 -29.39 0.28
N GLU A 178 2.84 -29.00 0.04
CA GLU A 178 3.18 -27.77 -0.69
C GLU A 178 4.35 -28.05 -1.63
N LEU A 179 4.12 -27.77 -2.92
CA LEU A 179 5.14 -27.74 -3.97
C LEU A 179 5.47 -26.28 -4.28
N PHE A 180 6.72 -25.89 -4.04
CA PHE A 180 7.24 -24.55 -4.30
C PHE A 180 8.47 -24.59 -5.22
N ALA A 181 8.36 -25.37 -6.29
CA ALA A 181 9.44 -25.51 -7.29
C ALA A 181 9.74 -24.21 -8.04
N ASP A 182 8.72 -23.37 -8.25
CA ASP A 182 8.83 -22.10 -8.99
C ASP A 182 8.86 -20.87 -8.09
N LYS A 183 8.88 -21.06 -6.78
CA LYS A 183 8.86 -19.98 -5.79
C LYS A 183 9.92 -20.18 -4.74
N TRP A 184 10.72 -19.16 -4.50
CA TRP A 184 11.63 -19.13 -3.37
C TRP A 184 10.88 -18.93 -2.05
N LEU A 185 11.11 -19.82 -1.09
CA LEU A 185 10.72 -19.63 0.30
C LEU A 185 11.93 -19.28 1.14
N THR A 186 11.79 -18.31 2.01
CA THR A 186 12.81 -17.93 2.97
C THR A 186 12.84 -18.89 4.16
N THR A 187 13.91 -18.86 4.96
CA THR A 187 13.91 -19.59 6.24
C THR A 187 12.74 -19.16 7.12
N THR A 188 12.37 -17.88 7.11
CA THR A 188 11.19 -17.36 7.84
C THR A 188 9.88 -18.01 7.35
N ASP A 189 9.70 -18.13 6.03
CA ASP A 189 8.54 -18.80 5.45
C ASP A 189 8.48 -20.28 5.87
N LEU A 190 9.63 -20.98 5.83
CA LEU A 190 9.69 -22.38 6.26
C LEU A 190 9.29 -22.55 7.75
N LEU A 191 9.73 -21.66 8.61
CA LEU A 191 9.42 -21.70 10.04
C LEU A 191 7.95 -21.36 10.37
N ALA A 192 7.23 -20.75 9.46
CA ALA A 192 5.78 -20.60 9.59
C ALA A 192 5.03 -21.93 9.43
N HIS A 193 5.65 -22.92 8.77
CA HIS A 193 5.08 -24.23 8.49
C HIS A 193 5.73 -25.37 9.27
N ILE A 194 7.01 -25.25 9.62
CA ILE A 194 7.83 -26.29 10.27
C ILE A 194 8.21 -25.80 11.67
N PRO A 195 7.85 -26.53 12.75
CA PRO A 195 8.17 -26.15 14.12
C PRO A 195 9.65 -26.45 14.44
N ALA A 196 10.54 -25.54 14.05
CA ALA A 196 11.97 -25.63 14.31
C ALA A 196 12.53 -24.26 14.71
N GLU A 197 13.67 -24.27 15.39
CA GLU A 197 14.42 -23.05 15.68
C GLU A 197 15.16 -22.57 14.43
N ARG A 198 15.23 -21.23 14.23
CA ARG A 198 15.88 -20.61 13.05
C ARG A 198 17.32 -21.08 12.86
N ALA A 199 18.11 -21.05 13.94
CA ALA A 199 19.53 -21.43 13.86
C ALA A 199 19.69 -22.93 13.49
N GLU A 200 18.80 -23.78 13.96
CA GLU A 200 18.78 -25.20 13.61
C GLU A 200 18.44 -25.40 12.14
N MET A 201 17.37 -24.74 11.65
CA MET A 201 16.95 -24.80 10.25
C MET A 201 18.06 -24.34 9.30
N GLU A 202 18.69 -23.20 9.59
CA GLU A 202 19.83 -22.70 8.81
C GLU A 202 21.01 -23.69 8.79
N ASN A 203 21.31 -24.33 9.90
CA ASN A 203 22.36 -25.36 9.97
C ASN A 203 21.99 -26.61 9.18
N GLN A 204 20.74 -27.04 9.24
CA GLN A 204 20.28 -28.19 8.48
C GLN A 204 20.29 -27.92 6.97
N LEU A 205 19.88 -26.72 6.55
CA LEU A 205 19.93 -26.29 5.15
C LEU A 205 21.36 -26.29 4.59
N LYS A 206 22.36 -25.92 5.41
CA LYS A 206 23.77 -26.03 5.01
C LYS A 206 24.22 -27.47 4.81
N ALA A 207 23.77 -28.38 5.68
CA ALA A 207 24.28 -29.74 5.75
C ALA A 207 23.63 -30.71 4.76
N LYS A 208 22.35 -30.54 4.43
CA LYS A 208 21.57 -31.55 3.68
C LYS A 208 20.45 -30.91 2.87
N ASN A 209 19.88 -31.70 1.92
CA ASN A 209 18.77 -31.27 1.09
C ASN A 209 17.43 -31.89 1.55
N GLN A 210 17.47 -32.99 2.31
CA GLN A 210 16.26 -33.54 2.92
C GLN A 210 16.27 -33.28 4.42
N ILE A 211 15.29 -32.52 4.89
CA ILE A 211 15.15 -32.11 6.29
C ILE A 211 13.87 -32.72 6.84
N GLU A 212 13.98 -33.32 8.02
CA GLU A 212 12.84 -33.88 8.73
C GLU A 212 12.77 -33.32 10.13
N VAL A 213 11.60 -32.83 10.51
CA VAL A 213 11.27 -32.34 11.83
C VAL A 213 10.02 -33.11 12.30
N THR A 214 10.02 -33.57 13.55
CA THR A 214 8.87 -34.27 14.14
C THR A 214 8.50 -33.59 15.44
N ASP A 215 7.22 -33.26 15.57
CA ASP A 215 6.64 -32.77 16.82
C ASP A 215 5.84 -33.89 17.53
N SER A 216 4.98 -33.51 18.45
CA SER A 216 4.16 -34.49 19.22
C SER A 216 3.15 -35.23 18.33
N LEU A 217 2.68 -34.66 17.24
CA LEU A 217 1.57 -35.13 16.41
C LEU A 217 1.95 -35.41 14.96
N LYS A 218 2.94 -34.69 14.41
CA LYS A 218 3.23 -34.65 12.98
C LYS A 218 4.71 -34.82 12.69
N THR A 219 5.00 -35.31 11.49
CA THR A 219 6.33 -35.31 10.85
C THR A 219 6.28 -34.44 9.61
N TYR A 220 7.21 -33.52 9.53
CA TYR A 220 7.42 -32.55 8.44
C TYR A 220 8.62 -33.04 7.63
N VAL A 221 8.42 -33.38 6.37
CA VAL A 221 9.47 -33.81 5.47
C VAL A 221 9.65 -32.77 4.38
N LEU A 222 10.76 -32.04 4.43
CA LEU A 222 11.14 -31.04 3.46
C LEU A 222 12.21 -31.62 2.53
N GLN A 223 11.98 -31.62 1.24
CA GLN A 223 12.98 -31.87 0.20
C GLN A 223 13.31 -30.56 -0.49
N VAL A 224 14.55 -30.13 -0.37
CA VAL A 224 15.10 -28.96 -1.04
C VAL A 224 15.65 -29.41 -2.40
N THR A 225 15.15 -28.79 -3.46
CA THR A 225 15.62 -29.02 -4.84
C THR A 225 16.68 -28.00 -5.26
N GLU A 226 16.52 -26.76 -4.81
CA GLU A 226 17.46 -25.66 -5.04
C GLU A 226 17.56 -24.82 -3.78
N LYS A 227 18.76 -24.32 -3.46
CA LYS A 227 18.98 -23.45 -2.31
C LYS A 227 20.11 -22.46 -2.53
N HIS A 228 19.96 -21.29 -1.90
CA HIS A 228 21.04 -20.33 -1.68
C HIS A 228 21.09 -20.00 -0.19
N LEU A 229 22.30 -20.00 0.36
CA LEU A 229 22.48 -19.85 1.78
C LEU A 229 22.63 -18.38 2.18
N ARG A 230 22.33 -18.09 3.42
CA ARG A 230 22.56 -16.79 4.03
C ARG A 230 24.00 -16.30 3.77
N GLY A 231 24.12 -15.05 3.27
CA GLY A 231 25.40 -14.42 2.92
C GLY A 231 25.86 -14.70 1.49
N GLU A 232 25.20 -15.60 0.75
CA GLU A 232 25.42 -15.76 -0.69
C GLU A 232 24.72 -14.65 -1.48
N GLN A 233 25.13 -14.46 -2.72
CA GLN A 233 24.47 -13.53 -3.63
C GLN A 233 23.06 -14.07 -3.99
N MET A 234 22.08 -13.19 -3.93
CA MET A 234 20.70 -13.51 -4.34
C MET A 234 20.68 -13.96 -5.79
N PRO A 235 19.93 -15.02 -6.17
CA PRO A 235 19.66 -15.30 -7.58
C PRO A 235 19.03 -14.08 -8.26
N MET A 236 19.37 -13.84 -9.52
CA MET A 236 18.85 -12.70 -10.28
C MET A 236 17.31 -12.63 -10.24
N GLU A 237 16.65 -13.76 -10.38
CA GLU A 237 15.19 -13.86 -10.36
C GLU A 237 14.59 -13.45 -9.00
N TYR A 238 15.29 -13.75 -7.91
CA TYR A 238 14.91 -13.36 -6.55
C TYR A 238 15.20 -11.88 -6.28
N ALA A 239 16.32 -11.36 -6.76
CA ALA A 239 16.72 -9.96 -6.61
C ALA A 239 15.92 -8.99 -7.49
N ARG A 240 15.36 -9.47 -8.63
CA ARG A 240 14.67 -8.66 -9.64
C ARG A 240 13.63 -7.68 -9.08
N PRO A 241 12.65 -8.10 -8.23
CA PRO A 241 11.62 -7.19 -7.73
C PRO A 241 12.20 -6.03 -6.91
N GLU A 242 13.27 -6.29 -6.16
CA GLU A 242 13.97 -5.25 -5.40
C GLU A 242 14.71 -4.29 -6.33
N ILE A 243 15.41 -4.81 -7.33
CA ILE A 243 16.12 -4.00 -8.33
C ILE A 243 15.14 -3.10 -9.08
N GLU A 244 14.03 -3.66 -9.56
CA GLU A 244 13.00 -2.90 -10.26
C GLU A 244 12.43 -1.77 -9.40
N LYS A 245 12.18 -2.04 -8.12
CA LYS A 245 11.72 -1.04 -7.15
C LYS A 245 12.72 0.09 -6.98
N ILE A 246 14.02 -0.23 -6.86
CA ILE A 246 15.11 0.76 -6.73
C ILE A 246 15.16 1.65 -7.99
N VAL A 247 15.22 1.04 -9.16
CA VAL A 247 15.34 1.75 -10.44
C VAL A 247 14.11 2.65 -10.69
N LEU A 248 12.93 2.14 -10.42
CA LEU A 248 11.70 2.94 -10.58
C LEU A 248 11.67 4.09 -9.59
N TYR A 249 12.08 3.89 -8.36
CA TYR A 249 12.15 4.95 -7.36
C TYR A 249 13.15 6.05 -7.75
N GLU A 250 14.36 5.68 -8.16
CA GLU A 250 15.38 6.64 -8.63
C GLU A 250 14.87 7.46 -9.83
N ARG A 251 14.25 6.79 -10.80
CA ARG A 251 13.64 7.47 -11.95
C ARG A 251 12.52 8.43 -11.55
N GLN A 252 11.70 8.06 -10.57
CA GLN A 252 10.63 8.94 -10.06
C GLN A 252 11.21 10.19 -9.41
N VAL A 253 12.23 10.03 -8.57
CA VAL A 253 12.90 11.16 -7.91
C VAL A 253 13.50 12.11 -8.95
N ASP A 254 14.23 11.58 -9.92
CA ASP A 254 14.87 12.38 -10.99
C ASP A 254 13.82 13.10 -11.86
N PHE A 255 12.74 12.40 -12.21
CA PHE A 255 11.65 12.98 -13.00
C PHE A 255 10.96 14.13 -12.25
N LEU A 256 10.57 13.92 -11.01
CA LEU A 256 9.91 14.95 -10.21
C LEU A 256 10.83 16.15 -9.95
N ASN A 257 12.12 15.95 -9.75
CA ASN A 257 13.07 17.03 -9.60
C ASN A 257 13.17 17.86 -10.89
N LYS A 258 13.23 17.22 -12.07
CA LYS A 258 13.22 17.91 -13.35
C LYS A 258 11.93 18.71 -13.58
N GLU A 259 10.78 18.15 -13.21
CA GLU A 259 9.50 18.87 -13.34
C GLU A 259 9.42 20.09 -12.38
N ARG A 260 9.94 19.96 -11.16
CA ARG A 260 10.02 21.09 -10.20
C ARG A 260 10.94 22.19 -10.70
N GLU A 261 12.12 21.85 -11.23
CA GLU A 261 13.05 22.81 -11.83
C GLU A 261 12.43 23.52 -13.05
N LYS A 262 11.70 22.78 -13.89
CA LYS A 262 10.98 23.35 -15.02
C LYS A 262 9.94 24.36 -14.56
N LEU A 263 9.10 24.01 -13.57
CA LEU A 263 8.11 24.93 -13.01
C LEU A 263 8.75 26.19 -12.41
N TYR A 264 9.88 26.04 -11.72
CA TYR A 264 10.62 27.18 -11.17
C TYR A 264 11.15 28.11 -12.26
N ASN A 265 11.78 27.55 -13.29
CA ASN A 265 12.34 28.34 -14.41
C ASN A 265 11.24 29.04 -15.21
N GLU A 266 10.10 28.40 -15.46
CA GLU A 266 8.93 29.02 -16.08
C GLU A 266 8.41 30.19 -15.23
N ALA A 267 8.35 30.04 -13.91
CA ALA A 267 7.92 31.10 -13.01
C ALA A 267 8.88 32.29 -12.97
N ILE A 268 10.19 32.09 -13.14
CA ILE A 268 11.19 33.14 -13.30
C ILE A 268 10.95 33.90 -14.62
N GLN A 269 10.80 33.17 -15.75
CA GLN A 269 10.58 33.76 -17.07
C GLN A 269 9.29 34.58 -17.14
N ASP A 270 8.23 34.09 -16.51
CA ASP A 270 6.93 34.75 -16.43
C ASP A 270 6.87 35.85 -15.36
N GLN A 271 8.00 36.20 -14.71
CA GLN A 271 8.09 37.21 -13.64
C GLN A 271 7.09 36.99 -12.49
N LYS A 272 6.74 35.75 -12.21
CA LYS A 272 5.84 35.35 -11.10
C LYS A 272 6.52 35.39 -9.74
N ILE A 273 7.88 35.36 -9.70
CA ILE A 273 8.68 35.37 -8.48
C ILE A 273 9.17 36.81 -8.24
N LYS A 274 8.86 37.35 -7.07
CA LYS A 274 9.33 38.68 -6.61
C LYS A 274 10.16 38.49 -5.34
N PHE A 275 11.34 39.04 -5.33
CA PHE A 275 12.21 39.09 -4.15
C PHE A 275 12.02 40.46 -3.49
N TYR A 276 11.86 40.44 -2.16
CA TYR A 276 11.80 41.66 -1.35
C TYR A 276 13.01 41.65 -0.43
N GLU A 277 13.73 42.77 -0.38
CA GLU A 277 14.85 43.00 0.52
C GLU A 277 14.38 43.36 1.94
#